data_7edf84027947461f4b7be55169bb76d9
#
_entry.id   7edf84027947461f4b7be55169bb76d9
#
_cell.length_a   1.000
_cell.length_b   1.000
_cell.length_c   1.000
_cell.angle_alpha   90.00
_cell.angle_beta   90.00
_cell.angle_gamma   90.00
#
_symmetry.space_group_name_H-M   'P 1'
#
loop_
_entity.id
_entity.type
_entity.pdbx_description
1 polymer ?
#
loop_
_entity_poly.entity_id
_entity_poly.type
_entity_poly.pdbx_seq_one_letter_code
_entity_poly.pdbx_strand_id
1 'polypeptide(L)'
;MTAKMDALQVVARGKAEFIRTTIPELIEGHAIVQPRHVTLCGSDVWMLSHAPDTAYPFPPGTTGHEVIAEIMELGPGLEGHEVGDFVLAIAPDHRAMAERYLTPQQNLLKLPAGKTREELLMAQQLGTVLYACKQLPSVIGKTVAVVGQGTAGLWFDFVLQRLGAAKVIALDPKSNRLQLAQQYGATDIINIREADPVEQILGINDEKLVDIVVEAAGRESSINLAIELARPDSGFFLQFGVPYEPINVNYGRIFTKCLKHKSIVHANSEPGHTSTLQALDLIAAGSLNVSAVLTHRFPFEKVLEAYELHQNATDNAVKIVIDMP
;
A
#
# COMPACT_ATOMS: atom_id res chain seq x y z
N MET A 1 -21.81 15.87 28.62
CA MET A 1 -21.82 14.50 28.08
C MET A 1 -20.83 14.48 26.93
N THR A 2 -19.83 13.59 26.96
CA THR A 2 -18.86 13.45 25.85
C THR A 2 -19.58 12.96 24.60
N ALA A 3 -19.37 13.62 23.48
CA ALA A 3 -20.01 13.25 22.20
C ALA A 3 -19.58 11.83 21.80
N LYS A 4 -20.50 11.08 21.20
CA LYS A 4 -20.29 9.69 20.78
C LYS A 4 -20.24 9.61 19.26
N MET A 5 -19.48 8.64 18.76
CA MET A 5 -19.34 8.32 17.34
C MET A 5 -19.42 6.82 17.09
N ASP A 6 -19.69 6.44 15.85
CA ASP A 6 -19.62 5.06 15.41
C ASP A 6 -18.21 4.73 14.91
N ALA A 7 -17.75 3.52 15.22
CA ALA A 7 -16.44 3.01 14.80
C ALA A 7 -16.50 1.50 14.57
N LEU A 8 -15.67 1.00 13.67
CA LEU A 8 -15.41 -0.43 13.57
C LEU A 8 -14.41 -0.83 14.66
N GLN A 9 -14.61 -1.97 15.30
CA GLN A 9 -13.63 -2.55 16.22
C GLN A 9 -13.37 -4.01 15.86
N VAL A 10 -12.11 -4.35 15.66
CA VAL A 10 -11.70 -5.75 15.50
C VAL A 10 -11.61 -6.37 16.89
N VAL A 11 -12.61 -7.18 17.23
CA VAL A 11 -12.80 -7.72 18.59
C VAL A 11 -12.12 -9.07 18.81
N ALA A 12 -11.91 -9.83 17.74
CA ALA A 12 -11.20 -11.10 17.73
C ALA A 12 -10.69 -11.38 16.33
N ARG A 13 -9.85 -12.40 16.16
CA ARG A 13 -9.35 -12.82 14.86
C ARG A 13 -10.50 -13.13 13.89
N GLY A 14 -10.52 -12.44 12.75
CA GLY A 14 -11.56 -12.56 11.73
C GLY A 14 -12.93 -11.97 12.13
N LYS A 15 -13.01 -11.26 13.26
CA LYS A 15 -14.27 -10.71 13.75
C LYS A 15 -14.14 -9.22 14.05
N ALA A 16 -14.94 -8.40 13.37
CA ALA A 16 -15.09 -6.98 13.67
C ALA A 16 -16.57 -6.62 13.86
N GLU A 17 -16.82 -5.61 14.67
CA GLU A 17 -18.17 -5.16 15.04
C GLU A 17 -18.24 -3.63 15.03
N PHE A 18 -19.38 -3.08 14.69
CA PHE A 18 -19.67 -1.67 14.88
C PHE A 18 -19.95 -1.39 16.36
N ILE A 19 -19.29 -0.37 16.89
CA ILE A 19 -19.45 0.05 18.28
C ILE A 19 -19.66 1.55 18.38
N ARG A 20 -20.27 1.99 19.49
CA ARG A 20 -20.32 3.41 19.85
C ARG A 20 -19.21 3.75 20.84
N THR A 21 -18.32 4.66 20.46
CA THR A 21 -17.20 5.12 21.29
C THR A 21 -17.22 6.63 21.46
N THR A 22 -16.31 7.18 22.24
CA THR A 22 -16.16 8.63 22.42
C THR A 22 -15.34 9.24 21.29
N ILE A 23 -15.72 10.42 20.82
CA ILE A 23 -14.88 11.24 19.94
C ILE A 23 -13.56 11.54 20.69
N PRO A 24 -12.40 11.44 20.04
CA PRO A 24 -11.12 11.76 20.66
C PRO A 24 -11.12 13.21 21.21
N GLU A 25 -10.40 13.43 22.30
CA GLU A 25 -10.17 14.78 22.82
C GLU A 25 -9.16 15.52 21.91
N LEU A 26 -9.50 16.77 21.57
CA LEU A 26 -8.60 17.63 20.79
C LEU A 26 -7.44 18.09 21.65
N ILE A 27 -6.22 17.95 21.15
CA ILE A 27 -4.99 18.34 21.85
C ILE A 27 -4.16 19.28 20.98
N GLU A 28 -3.17 19.96 21.60
CA GLU A 28 -2.26 20.88 20.93
C GLU A 28 -1.54 20.21 19.74
N GLY A 29 -1.39 20.94 18.63
CA GLY A 29 -0.71 20.48 17.41
C GLY A 29 -1.44 19.39 16.62
N HIS A 30 -2.69 19.07 16.96
CA HIS A 30 -3.49 18.02 16.32
C HIS A 30 -4.81 18.58 15.76
N ALA A 31 -5.38 17.85 14.83
CA ALA A 31 -6.73 18.08 14.33
C ALA A 31 -7.62 16.86 14.57
N ILE A 32 -8.91 17.08 14.77
CA ILE A 32 -9.94 16.07 14.62
C ILE A 32 -10.40 16.11 13.17
N VAL A 33 -10.29 14.98 12.50
CA VAL A 33 -10.69 14.84 11.10
C VAL A 33 -11.81 13.81 10.96
N GLN A 34 -12.65 14.01 9.95
CA GLN A 34 -13.70 13.08 9.55
C GLN A 34 -13.27 12.41 8.24
N PRO A 35 -12.98 11.09 8.25
CA PRO A 35 -12.74 10.35 7.01
C PRO A 35 -13.92 10.51 6.05
N ARG A 36 -13.62 10.71 4.77
CA ARG A 36 -14.62 10.72 3.70
C ARG A 36 -14.42 9.55 2.76
N HIS A 37 -13.17 9.22 2.48
CA HIS A 37 -12.80 8.04 1.71
C HIS A 37 -11.61 7.35 2.37
N VAL A 38 -11.74 6.04 2.55
CA VAL A 38 -10.65 5.18 3.03
C VAL A 38 -10.45 4.06 2.04
N THR A 39 -9.20 3.70 1.71
CA THR A 39 -8.96 2.50 0.92
C THR A 39 -8.41 1.36 1.76
N LEU A 40 -8.77 0.14 1.37
CA LEU A 40 -8.28 -1.07 2.03
C LEU A 40 -6.86 -1.41 1.57
N CYS A 41 -6.03 -1.79 2.53
CA CYS A 41 -4.64 -2.22 2.32
C CYS A 41 -4.43 -3.65 2.87
N GLY A 42 -3.37 -4.32 2.41
CA GLY A 42 -3.00 -5.63 2.95
C GLY A 42 -2.75 -5.62 4.46
N SER A 43 -2.18 -4.54 5.01
CA SER A 43 -1.96 -4.39 6.45
C SER A 43 -3.25 -4.40 7.28
N ASP A 44 -4.37 -3.94 6.71
CA ASP A 44 -5.69 -4.00 7.37
C ASP A 44 -6.16 -5.44 7.52
N VAL A 45 -5.90 -6.28 6.50
CA VAL A 45 -6.20 -7.73 6.56
C VAL A 45 -5.37 -8.42 7.63
N TRP A 46 -4.10 -7.99 7.82
CA TRP A 46 -3.28 -8.53 8.91
C TRP A 46 -3.93 -8.26 10.27
N MET A 47 -4.36 -7.04 10.54
CA MET A 47 -5.03 -6.68 11.78
C MET A 47 -6.36 -7.43 11.96
N LEU A 48 -7.11 -7.61 10.88
CA LEU A 48 -8.39 -8.32 10.93
C LEU A 48 -8.21 -9.82 11.20
N SER A 49 -7.23 -10.49 10.57
CA SER A 49 -7.24 -11.95 10.46
C SER A 49 -5.95 -12.66 10.86
N HIS A 50 -4.83 -11.97 11.00
CA HIS A 50 -3.50 -12.58 11.17
C HIS A 50 -2.73 -12.10 12.41
N ALA A 51 -3.18 -11.07 13.10
CA ALA A 51 -2.55 -10.61 14.32
C ALA A 51 -2.61 -11.70 15.41
N PRO A 52 -1.65 -11.74 16.34
CA PRO A 52 -1.68 -12.69 17.45
C PRO A 52 -2.91 -12.46 18.34
N ASP A 53 -3.46 -13.53 18.93
CA ASP A 53 -4.69 -13.45 19.73
C ASP A 53 -4.57 -12.46 20.91
N THR A 54 -3.35 -12.23 21.39
CA THR A 54 -3.05 -11.24 22.45
C THR A 54 -3.18 -9.78 21.99
N ALA A 55 -3.29 -9.51 20.70
CA ALA A 55 -3.50 -8.16 20.15
C ALA A 55 -4.98 -7.73 20.22
N TYR A 56 -5.89 -8.67 20.31
CA TYR A 56 -7.33 -8.38 20.35
C TYR A 56 -7.86 -8.12 21.75
N PRO A 57 -8.89 -7.27 21.92
CA PRO A 57 -9.48 -6.44 20.89
C PRO A 57 -8.56 -5.27 20.53
N PHE A 58 -8.51 -4.90 19.25
CA PHE A 58 -7.87 -3.67 18.83
C PHE A 58 -8.64 -2.44 19.31
N PRO A 59 -7.98 -1.27 19.42
CA PRO A 59 -8.70 -0.02 19.74
C PRO A 59 -9.80 0.29 18.71
N PRO A 60 -10.87 1.01 19.10
CA PRO A 60 -11.90 1.46 18.18
C PRO A 60 -11.34 2.23 16.98
N GLY A 61 -11.88 1.98 15.80
CA GLY A 61 -11.45 2.58 14.55
C GLY A 61 -10.25 1.90 13.91
N THR A 62 -9.60 0.94 14.58
CA THR A 62 -8.45 0.23 14.01
C THR A 62 -8.91 -0.58 12.82
N THR A 63 -8.38 -0.28 11.81
CA THR A 63 -7.95 -0.48 10.44
C THR A 63 -8.13 0.80 9.63
N GLY A 64 -7.50 0.85 8.43
CA GLY A 64 -7.56 2.03 7.55
C GLY A 64 -6.51 3.10 7.90
N HIS A 65 -5.66 3.39 6.92
CA HIS A 65 -4.61 4.40 7.05
C HIS A 65 -4.38 5.20 5.76
N GLU A 66 -5.00 4.79 4.66
CA GLU A 66 -5.03 5.52 3.40
C GLU A 66 -6.35 6.31 3.38
N VAL A 67 -6.30 7.61 3.63
CA VAL A 67 -7.50 8.40 3.99
C VAL A 67 -7.51 9.76 3.33
N ILE A 68 -8.62 10.11 2.71
CA ILE A 68 -9.01 11.50 2.49
C ILE A 68 -10.03 11.88 3.57
N ALA A 69 -9.74 12.93 4.30
CA ALA A 69 -10.59 13.42 5.39
C ALA A 69 -10.87 14.91 5.29
N GLU A 70 -11.91 15.34 5.94
CA GLU A 70 -12.27 16.74 6.19
C GLU A 70 -11.85 17.14 7.59
N ILE A 71 -11.23 18.29 7.75
CA ILE A 71 -10.83 18.82 9.06
C ILE A 71 -12.08 19.37 9.76
N MET A 72 -12.39 18.81 10.93
CA MET A 72 -13.56 19.20 11.72
C MET A 72 -13.20 20.18 12.85
N GLU A 73 -12.03 19.99 13.46
CA GLU A 73 -11.56 20.82 14.56
C GLU A 73 -10.02 20.95 14.52
N LEU A 74 -9.52 22.12 14.86
CA LEU A 74 -8.09 22.43 14.93
C LEU A 74 -7.68 22.69 16.38
N GLY A 75 -6.67 21.96 16.85
CA GLY A 75 -6.08 22.19 18.16
C GLY A 75 -5.18 23.43 18.20
N PRO A 76 -4.90 23.94 19.39
CA PRO A 76 -3.98 25.08 19.55
C PRO A 76 -2.63 24.81 18.87
N GLY A 77 -2.04 25.86 18.28
CA GLY A 77 -0.72 25.77 17.63
C GLY A 77 -0.70 25.10 16.26
N LEU A 78 -1.83 24.60 15.72
CA LEU A 78 -1.92 24.08 14.37
C LEU A 78 -2.07 25.22 13.37
N GLU A 79 -1.19 25.30 12.38
CA GLU A 79 -1.13 26.35 11.38
C GLU A 79 -1.28 25.81 9.96
N GLY A 80 -1.67 26.69 9.04
CA GLY A 80 -1.70 26.39 7.61
C GLY A 80 -2.90 25.59 7.12
N HIS A 81 -3.88 25.29 7.99
CA HIS A 81 -5.13 24.60 7.66
C HIS A 81 -6.33 25.34 8.25
N GLU A 82 -7.51 25.11 7.66
CA GLU A 82 -8.79 25.63 8.13
C GLU A 82 -9.78 24.50 8.35
N VAL A 83 -10.77 24.71 9.22
CA VAL A 83 -11.90 23.80 9.38
C VAL A 83 -12.67 23.74 8.06
N GLY A 84 -12.97 22.52 7.60
CA GLY A 84 -13.58 22.27 6.30
C GLY A 84 -12.57 21.96 5.18
N ASP A 85 -11.26 22.11 5.42
CA ASP A 85 -10.24 21.68 4.46
C ASP A 85 -10.30 20.17 4.25
N PHE A 86 -10.18 19.75 2.98
CA PHE A 86 -9.96 18.34 2.64
C PHE A 86 -8.45 18.08 2.50
N VAL A 87 -8.02 17.02 3.16
CA VAL A 87 -6.60 16.65 3.25
C VAL A 87 -6.42 15.15 3.01
N LEU A 88 -5.27 14.76 2.51
CA LEU A 88 -4.82 13.38 2.68
C LEU A 88 -4.30 13.30 4.11
N ALA A 89 -5.05 12.55 4.95
CA ALA A 89 -4.81 12.50 6.39
C ALA A 89 -4.28 11.11 6.76
N ILE A 90 -3.00 11.03 7.12
CA ILE A 90 -2.42 9.77 7.55
C ILE A 90 -2.92 9.45 8.96
N ALA A 91 -3.65 8.34 9.10
CA ALA A 91 -4.22 7.93 10.37
C ALA A 91 -3.16 7.28 11.26
N PRO A 92 -2.84 7.85 12.43
CA PRO A 92 -2.00 7.17 13.42
C PRO A 92 -2.61 5.84 13.83
N ASP A 93 -1.76 4.83 14.03
CA ASP A 93 -2.16 3.49 14.46
C ASP A 93 -3.27 2.84 13.61
N HIS A 94 -3.39 3.24 12.33
CA HIS A 94 -4.43 2.74 11.40
C HIS A 94 -5.88 2.92 11.92
N ARG A 95 -6.20 4.06 12.53
CA ARG A 95 -7.48 4.25 13.24
C ARG A 95 -8.53 5.04 12.46
N ALA A 96 -8.60 4.87 11.15
CA ALA A 96 -9.51 5.64 10.30
C ALA A 96 -10.88 4.98 10.04
N MET A 97 -11.12 3.75 10.49
CA MET A 97 -12.46 3.12 10.39
C MET A 97 -13.37 3.59 11.54
N ALA A 98 -13.49 4.91 11.69
CA ALA A 98 -14.34 5.60 12.65
C ALA A 98 -14.84 6.89 12.03
N GLU A 99 -15.97 7.44 12.51
CA GLU A 99 -16.50 8.71 12.03
C GLU A 99 -15.52 9.88 12.25
N ARG A 100 -14.65 9.79 13.27
CA ARG A 100 -13.62 10.79 13.53
C ARG A 100 -12.37 10.15 14.14
N TYR A 101 -11.21 10.74 13.86
CA TYR A 101 -9.97 10.40 14.54
C TYR A 101 -9.10 11.64 14.74
N LEU A 102 -8.18 11.54 15.69
CA LEU A 102 -7.20 12.56 16.00
C LEU A 102 -5.91 12.30 15.21
N THR A 103 -5.35 13.33 14.56
CA THR A 103 -4.10 13.22 13.80
C THR A 103 -3.22 14.45 14.00
N PRO A 104 -1.89 14.31 14.08
CA PRO A 104 -0.99 15.44 14.24
C PRO A 104 -0.83 16.24 12.93
N GLN A 105 -0.46 17.51 13.04
CA GLN A 105 -0.31 18.44 11.90
C GLN A 105 0.54 17.87 10.75
N GLN A 106 1.64 17.20 11.03
CA GLN A 106 2.52 16.65 10.01
C GLN A 106 1.86 15.57 9.14
N ASN A 107 0.76 15.00 9.59
CA ASN A 107 0.00 13.99 8.86
C ASN A 107 -1.14 14.59 8.01
N LEU A 108 -1.30 15.91 7.99
CA LEU A 108 -2.32 16.61 7.20
C LEU A 108 -1.69 17.15 5.92
N LEU A 109 -1.83 16.44 4.81
CA LEU A 109 -1.26 16.84 3.54
C LEU A 109 -2.32 17.53 2.67
N LYS A 110 -2.05 18.77 2.25
CA LYS A 110 -2.97 19.53 1.38
C LYS A 110 -3.14 18.84 0.05
N LEU A 111 -4.39 18.79 -0.42
CA LEU A 111 -4.70 18.21 -1.72
C LEU A 111 -4.47 19.25 -2.83
N PRO A 112 -3.73 18.89 -3.90
CA PRO A 112 -3.65 19.72 -5.09
C PRO A 112 -4.99 19.74 -5.83
N ALA A 113 -5.22 20.78 -6.63
CA ALA A 113 -6.38 20.87 -7.50
C ALA A 113 -6.27 19.95 -8.74
N GLY A 114 -7.38 19.74 -9.45
CA GLY A 114 -7.37 19.14 -10.79
C GLY A 114 -7.68 17.65 -10.86
N LYS A 115 -7.87 17.00 -9.72
CA LYS A 115 -8.23 15.57 -9.62
C LYS A 115 -9.32 15.33 -8.59
N THR A 116 -10.02 14.20 -8.70
CA THR A 116 -10.97 13.77 -7.68
C THR A 116 -10.24 13.36 -6.39
N ARG A 117 -10.95 13.40 -5.27
CA ARG A 117 -10.39 13.01 -3.97
C ARG A 117 -9.97 11.54 -3.96
N GLU A 118 -10.74 10.68 -4.61
CA GLU A 118 -10.45 9.26 -4.72
C GLU A 118 -9.18 8.99 -5.54
N GLU A 119 -8.94 9.76 -6.61
CA GLU A 119 -7.67 9.67 -7.34
C GLU A 119 -6.51 10.10 -6.46
N LEU A 120 -6.63 11.23 -5.75
CA LEU A 120 -5.59 11.75 -4.85
C LEU A 120 -5.33 10.85 -3.64
N LEU A 121 -6.33 10.08 -3.19
CA LEU A 121 -6.18 9.08 -2.14
C LEU A 121 -5.09 8.04 -2.46
N MET A 122 -4.90 7.70 -3.75
CA MET A 122 -3.88 6.75 -4.18
C MET A 122 -2.44 7.26 -3.92
N ALA A 123 -2.27 8.54 -3.63
CA ALA A 123 -0.96 9.12 -3.33
C ALA A 123 -0.34 8.56 -2.04
N GLN A 124 -1.15 8.11 -1.08
CA GLN A 124 -0.62 7.53 0.15
C GLN A 124 0.21 6.28 -0.17
N GLN A 125 -0.34 5.32 -0.89
CA GLN A 125 0.36 4.10 -1.23
C GLN A 125 1.44 4.32 -2.30
N LEU A 126 1.20 5.17 -3.31
CA LEU A 126 2.23 5.53 -4.29
C LEU A 126 3.44 6.18 -3.60
N GLY A 127 3.22 7.00 -2.58
CA GLY A 127 4.28 7.61 -1.76
C GLY A 127 5.15 6.56 -1.08
N THR A 128 4.55 5.48 -0.55
CA THR A 128 5.33 4.39 0.06
C THR A 128 6.20 3.67 -0.97
N VAL A 129 5.70 3.50 -2.20
CA VAL A 129 6.45 2.90 -3.30
C VAL A 129 7.58 3.84 -3.77
N LEU A 130 7.32 5.15 -3.92
CA LEU A 130 8.36 6.12 -4.25
C LEU A 130 9.47 6.13 -3.20
N TYR A 131 9.13 6.11 -1.92
CA TYR A 131 10.10 5.99 -0.84
C TYR A 131 10.93 4.69 -0.94
N ALA A 132 10.28 3.57 -1.22
CA ALA A 132 10.95 2.30 -1.41
C ALA A 132 11.92 2.34 -2.61
N CYS A 133 11.50 2.96 -3.73
CA CYS A 133 12.37 3.12 -4.91
C CYS A 133 13.59 4.00 -4.64
N LYS A 134 13.50 5.01 -3.76
CA LYS A 134 14.67 5.81 -3.31
C LYS A 134 15.72 4.98 -2.56
N GLN A 135 15.36 3.78 -2.09
CA GLN A 135 16.26 2.87 -1.37
C GLN A 135 16.91 1.83 -2.27
N LEU A 136 16.52 1.76 -3.54
CA LEU A 136 17.10 0.87 -4.54
C LEU A 136 18.49 1.37 -4.99
N PRO A 137 19.39 0.49 -5.46
CA PRO A 137 20.50 0.92 -6.27
C PRO A 137 19.99 1.54 -7.58
N SER A 138 20.87 2.15 -8.37
CA SER A 138 20.47 2.68 -9.68
C SER A 138 19.78 1.60 -10.52
N VAL A 139 18.60 1.92 -11.02
CA VAL A 139 17.81 1.03 -11.89
C VAL A 139 18.06 1.30 -13.38
N ILE A 140 18.79 2.38 -13.72
CA ILE A 140 19.04 2.76 -15.11
C ILE A 140 19.72 1.62 -15.86
N GLY A 141 19.10 1.17 -16.95
CA GLY A 141 19.59 0.09 -17.79
C GLY A 141 19.54 -1.30 -17.16
N LYS A 142 18.85 -1.47 -16.02
CA LYS A 142 18.72 -2.75 -15.30
C LYS A 142 17.47 -3.50 -15.70
N THR A 143 17.52 -4.84 -15.56
CA THR A 143 16.32 -5.68 -15.59
C THR A 143 15.80 -5.84 -14.17
N VAL A 144 14.53 -5.47 -13.97
CA VAL A 144 13.84 -5.53 -12.68
C VAL A 144 12.65 -6.47 -12.78
N ALA A 145 12.51 -7.39 -11.82
CA ALA A 145 11.32 -8.21 -11.67
C ALA A 145 10.48 -7.68 -10.50
N VAL A 146 9.16 -7.59 -10.67
CA VAL A 146 8.20 -7.21 -9.63
C VAL A 146 7.27 -8.39 -9.37
N VAL A 147 7.41 -9.02 -8.20
CA VAL A 147 6.64 -10.19 -7.79
C VAL A 147 5.44 -9.77 -6.97
N GLY A 148 4.23 -9.99 -7.52
CA GLY A 148 2.96 -9.56 -6.96
C GLY A 148 2.48 -8.25 -7.58
N GLN A 149 1.33 -8.35 -8.29
CA GLN A 149 0.71 -7.24 -9.01
C GLN A 149 -0.59 -6.78 -8.31
N GLY A 150 -0.50 -6.58 -6.99
CA GLY A 150 -1.44 -5.73 -6.27
C GLY A 150 -1.18 -4.25 -6.60
N THR A 151 -1.92 -3.34 -5.97
CA THR A 151 -1.75 -1.90 -6.25
C THR A 151 -0.31 -1.44 -6.07
N ALA A 152 0.41 -1.92 -5.05
CA ALA A 152 1.81 -1.58 -4.84
C ALA A 152 2.72 -2.08 -5.98
N GLY A 153 2.52 -3.31 -6.46
CA GLY A 153 3.28 -3.85 -7.60
C GLY A 153 3.09 -3.02 -8.87
N LEU A 154 1.85 -2.64 -9.17
CA LEU A 154 1.53 -1.76 -10.30
C LEU A 154 2.23 -0.39 -10.19
N TRP A 155 2.32 0.17 -8.96
CA TRP A 155 3.08 1.41 -8.73
C TRP A 155 4.58 1.21 -8.89
N PHE A 156 5.12 0.05 -8.51
CA PHE A 156 6.52 -0.28 -8.79
C PHE A 156 6.79 -0.34 -10.29
N ASP A 157 5.94 -0.99 -11.08
CA ASP A 157 6.11 -1.02 -12.54
C ASP A 157 6.14 0.38 -13.13
N PHE A 158 5.21 1.25 -12.72
CA PHE A 158 5.14 2.64 -13.16
C PHE A 158 6.39 3.44 -12.81
N VAL A 159 6.87 3.32 -11.57
CA VAL A 159 8.03 4.11 -11.09
C VAL A 159 9.33 3.58 -11.69
N LEU A 160 9.55 2.27 -11.70
CA LEU A 160 10.78 1.64 -12.20
C LEU A 160 11.00 1.92 -13.69
N GLN A 161 9.95 1.84 -14.48
CA GLN A 161 10.01 2.19 -15.91
C GLN A 161 10.46 3.65 -16.10
N ARG A 162 9.95 4.59 -15.31
CA ARG A 162 10.33 6.02 -15.36
C ARG A 162 11.72 6.30 -14.81
N LEU A 163 12.22 5.48 -13.90
CA LEU A 163 13.59 5.56 -13.41
C LEU A 163 14.61 4.99 -14.41
N GLY A 164 14.16 4.51 -15.57
CA GLY A 164 15.03 4.08 -16.65
C GLY A 164 15.46 2.60 -16.57
N ALA A 165 14.66 1.73 -15.95
CA ALA A 165 14.86 0.30 -16.08
C ALA A 165 14.79 -0.12 -17.56
N ALA A 166 15.71 -0.98 -17.99
CA ALA A 166 15.71 -1.52 -19.37
C ALA A 166 14.54 -2.49 -19.57
N LYS A 167 14.24 -3.28 -18.55
CA LYS A 167 13.08 -4.17 -18.52
C LYS A 167 12.43 -4.11 -17.14
N VAL A 168 11.10 -4.11 -17.12
CA VAL A 168 10.27 -4.29 -15.92
C VAL A 168 9.41 -5.52 -16.18
N ILE A 169 9.68 -6.61 -15.48
CA ILE A 169 9.02 -7.89 -15.65
C ILE A 169 8.03 -8.08 -14.49
N ALA A 170 6.74 -8.08 -14.79
CA ALA A 170 5.70 -8.23 -13.81
C ALA A 170 5.29 -9.70 -13.64
N LEU A 171 5.23 -10.19 -12.40
CA LEU A 171 4.85 -11.57 -12.08
C LEU A 171 3.64 -11.61 -11.15
N ASP A 172 2.59 -12.33 -11.55
CA ASP A 172 1.38 -12.55 -10.72
C ASP A 172 0.64 -13.82 -11.17
N PRO A 173 -0.12 -14.51 -10.31
CA PRO A 173 -0.97 -15.62 -10.72
C PRO A 173 -2.27 -15.19 -11.42
N LYS A 174 -2.59 -13.89 -11.51
CA LYS A 174 -3.86 -13.37 -12.03
C LYS A 174 -3.64 -12.58 -13.32
N SER A 175 -4.20 -13.07 -14.42
CA SER A 175 -4.02 -12.48 -15.75
C SER A 175 -4.59 -11.05 -15.85
N ASN A 176 -5.69 -10.72 -15.15
CA ASN A 176 -6.23 -9.36 -15.12
C ASN A 176 -5.26 -8.34 -14.49
N ARG A 177 -4.50 -8.73 -13.46
CA ARG A 177 -3.48 -7.90 -12.84
C ARG A 177 -2.26 -7.71 -13.74
N LEU A 178 -1.87 -8.76 -14.45
CA LEU A 178 -0.80 -8.69 -15.44
C LEU A 178 -1.15 -7.77 -16.61
N GLN A 179 -2.41 -7.73 -17.06
CA GLN A 179 -2.87 -6.77 -18.06
C GLN A 179 -2.80 -5.33 -17.56
N LEU A 180 -3.11 -5.08 -16.28
CA LEU A 180 -2.90 -3.77 -15.67
C LEU A 180 -1.42 -3.43 -15.57
N ALA A 181 -0.55 -4.38 -15.21
CA ALA A 181 0.89 -4.17 -15.12
C ALA A 181 1.47 -3.62 -16.44
N GLN A 182 1.04 -4.15 -17.59
CA GLN A 182 1.43 -3.62 -18.90
C GLN A 182 1.00 -2.15 -19.10
N GLN A 183 -0.20 -1.77 -18.63
CA GLN A 183 -0.67 -0.39 -18.70
C GLN A 183 0.16 0.55 -17.80
N TYR A 184 0.72 0.00 -16.72
CA TYR A 184 1.56 0.74 -15.77
C TYR A 184 3.07 0.66 -16.06
N GLY A 185 3.48 0.07 -17.19
CA GLY A 185 4.86 0.15 -17.66
C GLY A 185 5.68 -1.13 -17.55
N ALA A 186 5.05 -2.25 -17.17
CA ALA A 186 5.72 -3.54 -17.30
C ALA A 186 6.00 -3.83 -18.78
N THR A 187 7.25 -4.15 -19.12
CA THR A 187 7.67 -4.50 -20.48
C THR A 187 7.30 -5.93 -20.83
N ASP A 188 7.32 -6.79 -19.82
CA ASP A 188 7.04 -8.22 -19.93
C ASP A 188 6.17 -8.67 -18.76
N ILE A 189 5.36 -9.69 -18.98
CA ILE A 189 4.47 -10.26 -17.95
C ILE A 189 4.64 -11.77 -17.88
N ILE A 190 4.61 -12.33 -16.67
CA ILE A 190 4.71 -13.77 -16.44
C ILE A 190 3.57 -14.22 -15.52
N ASN A 191 2.68 -15.09 -16.02
CA ASN A 191 1.71 -15.76 -15.17
C ASN A 191 2.38 -16.98 -14.51
N ILE A 192 2.66 -16.87 -13.22
CA ILE A 192 3.37 -17.88 -12.44
C ILE A 192 2.61 -19.21 -12.25
N ARG A 193 1.34 -19.28 -12.70
CA ARG A 193 0.55 -20.53 -12.73
C ARG A 193 0.69 -21.30 -14.03
N GLU A 194 1.10 -20.60 -15.10
CA GLU A 194 1.10 -21.17 -16.47
C GLU A 194 2.49 -21.62 -16.89
N ALA A 195 3.54 -21.05 -16.32
CA ALA A 195 4.92 -21.36 -16.68
C ALA A 195 5.86 -21.22 -15.48
N ASP A 196 7.02 -21.89 -15.53
CA ASP A 196 8.09 -21.70 -14.57
C ASP A 196 8.67 -20.27 -14.68
N PRO A 197 8.61 -19.46 -13.62
CA PRO A 197 9.02 -18.06 -13.69
C PRO A 197 10.53 -17.88 -13.97
N VAL A 198 11.38 -18.81 -13.50
CA VAL A 198 12.83 -18.75 -13.72
C VAL A 198 13.16 -19.01 -15.18
N GLU A 199 12.58 -20.08 -15.77
CA GLU A 199 12.75 -20.39 -17.19
C GLU A 199 12.26 -19.26 -18.09
N GLN A 200 11.10 -18.67 -17.77
CA GLN A 200 10.57 -17.54 -18.53
C GLN A 200 11.50 -16.32 -18.48
N ILE A 201 12.02 -15.98 -17.29
CA ILE A 201 12.97 -14.86 -17.15
C ILE A 201 14.25 -15.14 -17.94
N LEU A 202 14.81 -16.33 -17.88
CA LEU A 202 15.99 -16.69 -18.67
C LEU A 202 15.74 -16.51 -20.16
N GLY A 203 14.58 -16.97 -20.66
CA GLY A 203 14.22 -16.83 -22.07
C GLY A 203 14.06 -15.39 -22.57
N ILE A 204 13.53 -14.48 -21.73
CA ILE A 204 13.32 -13.07 -22.11
C ILE A 204 14.47 -12.14 -21.74
N ASN A 205 15.45 -12.60 -20.97
CA ASN A 205 16.55 -11.79 -20.44
C ASN A 205 17.95 -12.34 -20.81
N ASP A 206 18.12 -12.86 -22.03
CA ASP A 206 19.40 -13.34 -22.57
C ASP A 206 20.09 -14.36 -21.64
N GLU A 207 19.35 -15.39 -21.19
CA GLU A 207 19.82 -16.46 -20.31
C GLU A 207 20.34 -15.93 -18.94
N LYS A 208 19.86 -14.77 -18.49
CA LYS A 208 20.30 -14.16 -17.23
C LYS A 208 19.12 -13.97 -16.27
N LEU A 209 19.39 -14.17 -15.00
CA LEU A 209 18.51 -13.72 -13.91
C LEU A 209 18.53 -12.20 -13.79
N VAL A 210 17.60 -11.61 -13.04
CA VAL A 210 17.40 -10.17 -13.00
C VAL A 210 18.37 -9.45 -12.04
N ASP A 211 18.65 -8.18 -12.32
CA ASP A 211 19.50 -7.33 -11.50
C ASP A 211 18.87 -7.00 -10.14
N ILE A 212 17.58 -6.72 -10.18
CA ILE A 212 16.82 -6.29 -9.01
C ILE A 212 15.50 -7.06 -8.98
N VAL A 213 15.11 -7.53 -7.81
CA VAL A 213 13.77 -8.08 -7.57
C VAL A 213 13.08 -7.26 -6.50
N VAL A 214 11.85 -6.86 -6.78
CA VAL A 214 10.91 -6.28 -5.82
C VAL A 214 9.87 -7.33 -5.48
N GLU A 215 9.75 -7.70 -4.22
CA GLU A 215 8.71 -8.57 -3.71
C GLU A 215 7.62 -7.70 -3.07
N ALA A 216 6.40 -7.74 -3.60
CA ALA A 216 5.28 -6.89 -3.22
C ALA A 216 4.01 -7.66 -2.80
N ALA A 217 4.10 -8.97 -2.57
CA ALA A 217 2.98 -9.82 -2.18
C ALA A 217 3.01 -10.30 -0.72
N GLY A 218 4.20 -10.35 -0.09
CA GLY A 218 4.37 -10.71 1.32
C GLY A 218 4.06 -12.19 1.64
N ARG A 219 4.19 -13.10 0.68
CA ARG A 219 3.94 -14.54 0.88
C ARG A 219 5.25 -15.33 0.89
N GLU A 220 5.29 -16.41 1.65
CA GLU A 220 6.45 -17.31 1.67
C GLU A 220 6.89 -17.72 0.25
N SER A 221 5.93 -18.08 -0.60
CA SER A 221 6.20 -18.48 -1.97
C SER A 221 6.76 -17.34 -2.84
N SER A 222 6.24 -16.13 -2.72
CA SER A 222 6.71 -14.96 -3.49
C SER A 222 8.08 -14.48 -3.02
N ILE A 223 8.35 -14.55 -1.72
CA ILE A 223 9.65 -14.18 -1.14
C ILE A 223 10.75 -15.17 -1.60
N ASN A 224 10.46 -16.49 -1.52
CA ASN A 224 11.41 -17.49 -2.00
C ASN A 224 11.59 -17.42 -3.52
N LEU A 225 10.52 -17.15 -4.29
CA LEU A 225 10.64 -16.90 -5.73
C LEU A 225 11.53 -15.69 -6.02
N ALA A 226 11.33 -14.58 -5.32
CA ALA A 226 12.15 -13.37 -5.50
C ALA A 226 13.67 -13.66 -5.29
N ILE A 227 14.00 -14.48 -4.30
CA ILE A 227 15.38 -14.93 -4.06
C ILE A 227 15.92 -15.74 -5.24
N GLU A 228 15.09 -16.61 -5.83
CA GLU A 228 15.50 -17.41 -7.00
C GLU A 228 15.70 -16.57 -8.27
N LEU A 229 14.89 -15.53 -8.47
CA LEU A 229 14.95 -14.66 -9.65
C LEU A 229 16.15 -13.71 -9.63
N ALA A 230 16.65 -13.31 -8.44
CA ALA A 230 17.79 -12.41 -8.32
C ALA A 230 19.09 -13.09 -8.80
N ARG A 231 19.87 -12.40 -9.63
CA ARG A 231 21.15 -12.92 -10.12
C ARG A 231 22.19 -13.03 -8.98
N PRO A 232 23.13 -13.99 -9.04
CA PRO A 232 24.19 -14.10 -8.05
C PRO A 232 25.15 -12.89 -8.07
N ASP A 233 25.90 -12.71 -6.99
CA ASP A 233 27.00 -11.76 -6.73
C ASP A 233 26.64 -10.28 -6.70
N SER A 234 25.63 -9.85 -7.43
CA SER A 234 25.26 -8.43 -7.53
C SER A 234 23.75 -8.20 -7.51
N GLY A 235 22.95 -9.26 -7.39
CA GLY A 235 21.50 -9.18 -7.32
C GLY A 235 21.04 -8.41 -6.08
N PHE A 236 20.04 -7.56 -6.26
CA PHE A 236 19.39 -6.82 -5.18
C PHE A 236 17.98 -7.33 -4.97
N PHE A 237 17.64 -7.67 -3.75
CA PHE A 237 16.30 -8.11 -3.35
C PHE A 237 15.69 -7.07 -2.41
N LEU A 238 14.64 -6.40 -2.87
CA LEU A 238 13.80 -5.52 -2.07
C LEU A 238 12.56 -6.28 -1.61
N GLN A 239 12.41 -6.47 -0.31
CA GLN A 239 11.18 -6.98 0.29
C GLN A 239 10.31 -5.80 0.72
N PHE A 240 9.18 -5.63 0.06
CA PHE A 240 8.16 -4.61 0.35
C PHE A 240 6.88 -5.24 0.88
N GLY A 241 6.51 -6.41 0.38
CA GLY A 241 5.36 -7.16 0.89
C GLY A 241 5.54 -7.56 2.34
N VAL A 242 4.54 -7.26 3.18
CA VAL A 242 4.56 -7.59 4.62
C VAL A 242 4.08 -9.03 4.82
N PRO A 243 4.91 -9.93 5.39
CA PRO A 243 4.45 -11.27 5.74
C PRO A 243 3.41 -11.19 6.86
N TYR A 244 2.31 -11.91 6.70
CA TYR A 244 1.25 -11.96 7.73
C TYR A 244 1.53 -12.97 8.85
N GLU A 245 2.36 -13.96 8.58
CA GLU A 245 2.70 -15.07 9.47
C GLU A 245 4.21 -15.32 9.44
N PRO A 246 4.76 -16.04 10.40
CA PRO A 246 6.14 -16.56 10.29
C PRO A 246 6.29 -17.39 9.02
N ILE A 247 7.33 -17.13 8.25
CA ILE A 247 7.61 -17.76 6.97
C ILE A 247 8.94 -18.50 6.96
N ASN A 248 9.04 -19.56 6.16
CA ASN A 248 10.29 -20.27 5.91
C ASN A 248 10.99 -19.64 4.70
N VAL A 249 12.11 -18.98 4.95
CA VAL A 249 12.94 -18.36 3.90
C VAL A 249 14.15 -19.21 3.63
N ASN A 250 14.45 -19.48 2.36
CA ASN A 250 15.66 -20.15 1.96
C ASN A 250 16.88 -19.22 2.10
N TYR A 251 17.28 -18.99 3.35
CA TYR A 251 18.41 -18.10 3.66
C TYR A 251 19.73 -18.59 3.03
N GLY A 252 19.88 -19.92 2.87
CA GLY A 252 21.03 -20.51 2.18
C GLY A 252 21.20 -19.99 0.75
N ARG A 253 20.10 -19.71 0.05
CA ARG A 253 20.14 -19.13 -1.30
C ARG A 253 20.54 -17.65 -1.28
N ILE A 254 20.06 -16.87 -0.31
CA ILE A 254 20.53 -15.48 -0.13
C ILE A 254 22.05 -15.47 0.07
N PHE A 255 22.54 -16.33 0.96
CA PHE A 255 23.95 -16.45 1.28
C PHE A 255 24.79 -16.91 0.07
N THR A 256 24.41 -18.01 -0.58
CA THR A 256 25.18 -18.58 -1.71
C THR A 256 25.16 -17.71 -2.96
N LYS A 257 24.11 -16.93 -3.17
CA LYS A 257 24.02 -15.94 -4.25
C LYS A 257 24.64 -14.59 -3.89
N CYS A 258 25.14 -14.39 -2.67
CA CYS A 258 25.69 -13.11 -2.19
C CYS A 258 24.72 -11.93 -2.44
N LEU A 259 23.42 -12.13 -2.19
CA LEU A 259 22.40 -11.11 -2.49
C LEU A 259 22.50 -9.93 -1.53
N LYS A 260 22.30 -8.74 -2.07
CA LYS A 260 21.98 -7.55 -1.28
C LYS A 260 20.49 -7.56 -0.97
N HIS A 261 20.14 -7.57 0.31
CA HIS A 261 18.74 -7.60 0.74
C HIS A 261 18.39 -6.37 1.55
N LYS A 262 17.21 -5.81 1.28
CA LYS A 262 16.61 -4.73 2.07
C LYS A 262 15.13 -4.95 2.23
N SER A 263 14.63 -4.85 3.46
CA SER A 263 13.20 -4.79 3.75
C SER A 263 12.79 -3.35 4.01
N ILE A 264 11.59 -2.97 3.55
CA ILE A 264 11.03 -1.63 3.75
C ILE A 264 9.63 -1.78 4.32
N VAL A 265 9.43 -1.20 5.48
CA VAL A 265 8.15 -1.05 6.16
C VAL A 265 8.08 0.37 6.73
N HIS A 266 6.89 0.82 7.08
CA HIS A 266 6.68 2.17 7.63
C HIS A 266 7.20 3.32 6.74
N ALA A 267 6.96 3.24 5.44
CA ALA A 267 7.34 4.30 4.51
C ALA A 267 6.65 5.66 4.81
N ASN A 268 5.58 5.65 5.59
CA ASN A 268 4.97 6.85 6.16
C ASN A 268 5.81 7.52 7.25
N SER A 269 6.90 6.90 7.72
CA SER A 269 7.86 7.49 8.66
C SER A 269 8.89 8.40 7.97
N GLU A 270 8.85 8.54 6.65
CA GLU A 270 9.72 9.49 5.93
C GLU A 270 9.46 10.91 6.44
N PRO A 271 10.48 11.63 6.93
CA PRO A 271 10.30 12.98 7.45
C PRO A 271 9.63 13.90 6.42
N GLY A 272 8.57 14.61 6.85
CA GLY A 272 7.82 15.54 6.00
C GLY A 272 7.01 14.89 4.87
N HIS A 273 6.85 13.57 4.87
CA HIS A 273 6.08 12.83 3.85
C HIS A 273 6.44 13.18 2.40
N THR A 274 7.73 13.46 2.14
CA THR A 274 8.21 13.99 0.85
C THR A 274 7.78 13.12 -0.33
N SER A 275 7.85 11.79 -0.20
CA SER A 275 7.41 10.88 -1.26
C SER A 275 5.91 10.91 -1.47
N THR A 276 5.10 11.07 -0.43
CA THR A 276 3.64 11.18 -0.55
C THR A 276 3.24 12.50 -1.21
N LEU A 277 3.91 13.61 -0.89
CA LEU A 277 3.71 14.88 -1.59
C LEU A 277 4.08 14.78 -3.06
N GLN A 278 5.20 14.13 -3.41
CA GLN A 278 5.56 13.84 -4.81
C GLN A 278 4.52 12.97 -5.52
N ALA A 279 3.93 12.02 -4.82
CA ALA A 279 2.85 11.20 -5.37
C ALA A 279 1.59 12.02 -5.66
N LEU A 280 1.19 12.93 -4.76
CA LEU A 280 0.10 13.87 -4.99
C LEU A 280 0.33 14.71 -6.25
N ASP A 281 1.54 15.27 -6.41
CA ASP A 281 1.91 16.07 -7.58
C ASP A 281 1.87 15.24 -8.88
N LEU A 282 2.38 14.02 -8.89
CA LEU A 282 2.35 13.12 -10.05
C LEU A 282 0.93 12.79 -10.50
N ILE A 283 0.03 12.52 -9.54
CA ILE A 283 -1.38 12.23 -9.82
C ILE A 283 -2.07 13.50 -10.31
N ALA A 284 -1.90 14.62 -9.62
CA ALA A 284 -2.50 15.91 -9.99
C ALA A 284 -2.07 16.38 -11.40
N ALA A 285 -0.80 16.22 -11.74
CA ALA A 285 -0.27 16.51 -13.08
C ALA A 285 -0.78 15.55 -14.19
N GLY A 286 -1.54 14.50 -13.83
CA GLY A 286 -2.01 13.50 -14.78
C GLY A 286 -0.91 12.57 -15.31
N SER A 287 0.27 12.56 -14.68
CA SER A 287 1.39 11.69 -15.07
C SER A 287 1.09 10.21 -14.82
N LEU A 288 0.17 9.91 -13.92
CA LEU A 288 -0.32 8.58 -13.59
C LEU A 288 -1.84 8.57 -13.58
N ASN A 289 -2.43 7.69 -14.38
CA ASN A 289 -3.87 7.40 -14.30
C ASN A 289 -4.10 6.33 -13.23
N VAL A 290 -4.72 6.70 -12.13
CA VAL A 290 -5.01 5.80 -11.02
C VAL A 290 -6.40 5.19 -11.07
N SER A 291 -7.28 5.64 -11.96
CA SER A 291 -8.69 5.22 -11.98
C SER A 291 -8.86 3.72 -12.29
N ALA A 292 -7.96 3.13 -13.07
CA ALA A 292 -8.04 1.71 -13.43
C ALA A 292 -7.84 0.75 -12.24
N VAL A 293 -7.22 1.20 -11.15
CA VAL A 293 -7.05 0.37 -9.94
C VAL A 293 -8.20 0.51 -8.94
N LEU A 294 -9.00 1.58 -9.00
CA LEU A 294 -10.16 1.81 -8.13
C LEU A 294 -11.33 0.95 -8.61
N THR A 295 -11.33 -0.32 -8.28
CA THR A 295 -12.24 -1.32 -8.87
C THR A 295 -13.56 -1.47 -8.14
N HIS A 296 -13.58 -1.24 -6.84
CA HIS A 296 -14.76 -1.47 -6.00
C HIS A 296 -14.98 -0.34 -5.01
N ARG A 297 -16.26 -0.16 -4.64
CA ARG A 297 -16.67 0.88 -3.71
C ARG A 297 -17.79 0.34 -2.81
N PHE A 298 -17.65 0.58 -1.51
CA PHE A 298 -18.62 0.18 -0.51
C PHE A 298 -18.92 1.33 0.46
N PRO A 299 -20.16 1.48 0.92
CA PRO A 299 -20.45 2.37 2.04
C PRO A 299 -19.88 1.75 3.34
N PHE A 300 -19.61 2.58 4.34
CA PHE A 300 -19.00 2.16 5.61
C PHE A 300 -19.75 1.02 6.31
N GLU A 301 -21.08 1.02 6.25
CA GLU A 301 -21.93 -0.01 6.82
C GLU A 301 -21.67 -1.41 6.23
N LYS A 302 -21.06 -1.47 5.03
CA LYS A 302 -20.72 -2.70 4.32
C LYS A 302 -19.20 -3.00 4.32
N VAL A 303 -18.44 -2.37 5.21
CA VAL A 303 -16.98 -2.54 5.26
C VAL A 303 -16.56 -4.00 5.49
N LEU A 304 -17.36 -4.81 6.17
CA LEU A 304 -17.07 -6.23 6.39
C LEU A 304 -17.15 -7.04 5.07
N GLU A 305 -18.12 -6.74 4.21
CA GLU A 305 -18.21 -7.32 2.87
C GLU A 305 -16.99 -6.91 2.01
N ALA A 306 -16.55 -5.66 2.15
CA ALA A 306 -15.38 -5.14 1.46
C ALA A 306 -14.08 -5.83 1.91
N TYR A 307 -13.92 -6.13 3.20
CA TYR A 307 -12.79 -6.91 3.70
C TYR A 307 -12.78 -8.33 3.17
N GLU A 308 -13.93 -8.99 3.14
CA GLU A 308 -14.06 -10.34 2.57
C GLU A 308 -13.64 -10.36 1.10
N LEU A 309 -14.12 -9.39 0.31
CA LEU A 309 -13.73 -9.24 -1.09
C LEU A 309 -12.22 -8.99 -1.24
N HIS A 310 -11.65 -8.12 -0.41
CA HIS A 310 -10.23 -7.79 -0.44
C HIS A 310 -9.35 -8.98 -0.09
N GLN A 311 -9.69 -9.70 0.99
CA GLN A 311 -8.94 -10.86 1.47
C GLN A 311 -8.94 -12.01 0.46
N ASN A 312 -10.08 -12.30 -0.13
CA ASN A 312 -10.24 -13.36 -1.13
C ASN A 312 -9.75 -12.92 -2.52
N ALA A 313 -9.58 -11.62 -2.72
CA ALA A 313 -9.21 -11.01 -4.00
C ALA A 313 -10.04 -11.58 -5.16
N THR A 314 -11.35 -11.76 -4.95
CA THR A 314 -12.32 -12.20 -5.94
C THR A 314 -12.80 -11.03 -6.79
N ASP A 315 -13.64 -11.29 -7.78
CA ASP A 315 -14.26 -10.26 -8.65
C ASP A 315 -13.27 -9.25 -9.26
N ASN A 316 -12.04 -9.70 -9.57
CA ASN A 316 -10.96 -8.85 -10.09
C ASN A 316 -10.61 -7.65 -9.21
N ALA A 317 -10.89 -7.70 -7.91
CA ALA A 317 -10.59 -6.61 -6.99
C ALA A 317 -9.10 -6.28 -6.96
N VAL A 318 -8.79 -4.98 -7.10
CA VAL A 318 -7.44 -4.42 -7.00
C VAL A 318 -7.37 -3.44 -5.82
N LYS A 319 -8.16 -2.37 -5.85
CA LYS A 319 -8.26 -1.40 -4.77
C LYS A 319 -9.73 -1.13 -4.46
N ILE A 320 -10.08 -1.16 -3.20
CA ILE A 320 -11.44 -0.99 -2.69
C ILE A 320 -11.52 0.31 -1.92
N VAL A 321 -12.48 1.14 -2.26
CA VAL A 321 -12.80 2.41 -1.56
C VAL A 321 -13.96 2.18 -0.61
N ILE A 322 -13.83 2.69 0.60
CA ILE A 322 -14.90 2.79 1.59
C ILE A 322 -15.35 4.24 1.67
N ASP A 323 -16.62 4.50 1.41
CA ASP A 323 -17.26 5.79 1.62
C ASP A 323 -17.69 5.90 3.07
N MET A 324 -17.06 6.82 3.77
CA MET A 324 -17.32 7.09 5.17
C MET A 324 -18.50 8.08 5.31
N PRO A 325 -19.23 8.07 6.42
CA PRO A 325 -20.41 8.91 6.66
C PRO A 325 -20.11 10.42 6.73
#